data_b6309a87b5844b3e978c0f65889d833e
#
_entry.id   b6309a87b5844b3e978c0f65889d833e
#
_cell.length_a   1.000
_cell.length_b   1.000
_cell.length_c   1.000
_cell.angle_alpha   90.00
_cell.angle_beta   90.00
_cell.angle_gamma   90.00
#
_symmetry.space_group_name_H-M   'P 1'
#
loop_
_entity.id
_entity.type
_entity.pdbx_description
1 polymer ?
#
loop_
_entity_poly.entity_id
_entity_poly.type
_entity_poly.pdbx_seq_one_letter_code
_entity_poly.pdbx_strand_id
1 'polypeptide(L)'
;MNTIKLKKGKKIYFSSDNHLGSPNHLESLVREKLFVSWLDQVKTDAQVIFLLGDLFDFWFEYYHSVPKGFTRVLGKLSELCDSGIKIYFFVGNHDYWTRDYFTKEIGMEVLKEPTEFKINNKLFFIGHGDGLGPGDLKYKFLKKIFRNPLFVFLFRINYPWFGIPLG
;
A
#
# COMPACT_ATOMS: atom_id res chain seq x y z
N MET A 1 -9.02 7.07 -17.34
CA MET A 1 -9.93 7.30 -16.18
C MET A 1 -10.52 5.96 -15.80
N ASN A 2 -10.30 5.52 -14.59
CA ASN A 2 -10.80 4.24 -14.07
C ASN A 2 -12.30 4.38 -13.75
N THR A 3 -13.12 3.48 -14.31
CA THR A 3 -14.57 3.53 -14.07
C THR A 3 -15.02 2.30 -13.30
N ILE A 4 -15.69 2.54 -12.17
CA ILE A 4 -16.26 1.50 -11.32
C ILE A 4 -17.77 1.63 -11.31
N LYS A 5 -18.46 0.60 -11.79
CA LYS A 5 -19.91 0.45 -11.64
C LYS A 5 -20.18 -0.43 -10.42
N LEU A 6 -20.68 0.17 -9.35
CA LEU A 6 -20.97 -0.55 -8.11
C LEU A 6 -22.21 -1.42 -8.30
N LYS A 7 -22.08 -2.72 -8.05
CA LYS A 7 -23.18 -3.68 -8.11
C LYS A 7 -24.13 -3.50 -6.93
N LYS A 8 -25.39 -3.85 -7.10
CA LYS A 8 -26.40 -3.78 -6.01
C LYS A 8 -25.96 -4.61 -4.80
N GLY A 9 -25.98 -4.02 -3.62
CA GLY A 9 -25.59 -4.66 -2.37
C GLY A 9 -24.07 -4.73 -2.12
N LYS A 10 -23.26 -4.28 -3.08
CA LYS A 10 -21.81 -4.21 -2.93
C LYS A 10 -21.34 -2.83 -2.46
N LYS A 11 -20.16 -2.80 -1.82
CA LYS A 11 -19.56 -1.60 -1.23
C LYS A 11 -18.12 -1.40 -1.71
N ILE A 12 -17.66 -0.19 -1.51
CA ILE A 12 -16.26 0.20 -1.66
C ILE A 12 -15.73 0.57 -0.29
N TYR A 13 -14.57 0.03 0.06
CA TYR A 13 -13.92 0.27 1.35
C TYR A 13 -12.61 1.00 1.14
N PHE A 14 -12.24 1.78 2.16
CA PHE A 14 -11.00 2.55 2.18
C PHE A 14 -10.27 2.28 3.49
N SER A 15 -8.96 2.15 3.42
CA SER A 15 -8.06 2.11 4.58
C SER A 15 -6.79 2.88 4.25
N SER A 16 -6.19 3.53 5.24
CA SER A 16 -4.97 4.31 5.13
C SER A 16 -4.15 4.20 6.41
N ASP A 17 -2.84 4.46 6.32
CA ASP A 17 -1.96 4.69 7.46
C ASP A 17 -1.99 3.55 8.51
N ASN A 18 -1.93 2.32 8.04
CA ASN A 18 -1.93 1.15 8.93
C ASN A 18 -0.60 0.97 9.65
N HIS A 19 0.53 1.43 9.06
CA HIS A 19 1.89 1.37 9.61
C HIS A 19 2.23 0.02 10.24
N LEU A 20 2.00 -1.06 9.50
CA LEU A 20 2.37 -2.39 9.95
C LEU A 20 3.90 -2.50 10.00
N GLY A 21 4.42 -2.91 11.16
CA GLY A 21 5.85 -2.91 11.47
C GLY A 21 6.20 -2.03 12.66
N SER A 22 5.49 -0.95 12.87
CA SER A 22 5.72 0.06 13.91
C SER A 22 4.85 -0.18 15.16
N PRO A 23 5.24 0.27 16.35
CA PRO A 23 6.59 0.68 16.73
C PRO A 23 7.53 -0.51 17.00
N ASN A 24 6.99 -1.71 17.11
CA ASN A 24 7.72 -2.96 17.31
C ASN A 24 6.89 -4.15 16.81
N HIS A 25 7.54 -5.31 16.75
CA HIS A 25 6.92 -6.52 16.20
C HIS A 25 5.66 -6.96 16.95
N LEU A 26 5.62 -6.89 18.27
CA LEU A 26 4.48 -7.37 19.06
C LEU A 26 3.24 -6.50 18.86
N GLU A 27 3.40 -5.19 18.95
CA GLU A 27 2.30 -4.24 18.75
C GLU A 27 1.82 -4.25 17.29
N SER A 28 2.76 -4.32 16.35
CA SER A 28 2.46 -4.49 14.93
C SER A 28 1.65 -5.76 14.67
N LEU A 29 2.00 -6.87 15.30
CA LEU A 29 1.26 -8.14 15.14
C LEU A 29 -0.19 -8.03 15.61
N VAL A 30 -0.44 -7.30 16.69
CA VAL A 30 -1.82 -7.02 17.16
C VAL A 30 -2.59 -6.22 16.10
N ARG A 31 -1.98 -5.17 15.56
CA ARG A 31 -2.57 -4.33 14.52
C ARG A 31 -2.79 -5.11 13.23
N GLU A 32 -1.83 -5.94 12.82
CA GLU A 32 -1.97 -6.83 11.67
C GLU A 32 -3.20 -7.75 11.82
N LYS A 33 -3.38 -8.37 12.98
CA LYS A 33 -4.53 -9.24 13.26
C LYS A 33 -5.87 -8.47 13.22
N LEU A 34 -5.90 -7.26 13.76
CA LEU A 34 -7.08 -6.39 13.71
C LEU A 34 -7.41 -6.01 12.25
N PHE A 35 -6.41 -5.65 11.47
CA PHE A 35 -6.59 -5.31 10.05
C PHE A 35 -7.07 -6.52 9.24
N VAL A 36 -6.52 -7.71 9.47
CA VAL A 36 -6.98 -8.95 8.84
C VAL A 36 -8.43 -9.26 9.23
N SER A 37 -8.80 -9.08 10.51
CA SER A 37 -10.19 -9.25 10.96
C SER A 37 -11.15 -8.26 10.27
N TRP A 38 -10.72 -7.01 10.07
CA TRP A 38 -11.49 -6.04 9.30
C TRP A 38 -11.64 -6.48 7.83
N LEU A 39 -10.57 -6.97 7.20
CA LEU A 39 -10.62 -7.51 5.83
C LEU A 39 -11.61 -8.68 5.72
N ASP A 40 -11.69 -9.56 6.73
CA ASP A 40 -12.66 -10.65 6.79
C ASP A 40 -14.12 -10.14 6.86
N GLN A 41 -14.35 -9.08 7.62
CA GLN A 41 -15.68 -8.48 7.72
C GLN A 41 -16.12 -7.86 6.39
N VAL A 42 -15.25 -7.06 5.76
CA VAL A 42 -15.59 -6.35 4.53
C VAL A 42 -15.64 -7.26 3.31
N LYS A 43 -14.98 -8.42 3.34
CA LYS A 43 -15.00 -9.43 2.27
C LYS A 43 -16.42 -9.81 1.84
N THR A 44 -17.38 -9.79 2.76
CA THR A 44 -18.76 -10.23 2.52
C THR A 44 -19.48 -9.42 1.45
N ASP A 45 -19.22 -8.11 1.40
CA ASP A 45 -19.89 -7.19 0.49
C ASP A 45 -18.96 -6.24 -0.26
N ALA A 46 -17.64 -6.33 -0.07
CA ALA A 46 -16.70 -5.56 -0.84
C ALA A 46 -16.76 -5.89 -2.33
N GLN A 47 -16.75 -4.88 -3.17
CA GLN A 47 -16.44 -4.98 -4.59
C GLN A 47 -15.05 -4.44 -4.88
N VAL A 48 -14.69 -3.37 -4.20
CA VAL A 48 -13.39 -2.71 -4.33
C VAL A 48 -12.89 -2.32 -2.94
N ILE A 49 -11.59 -2.48 -2.73
CA ILE A 49 -10.89 -1.96 -1.55
C ILE A 49 -9.79 -1.02 -2.03
N PHE A 50 -9.75 0.18 -1.48
CA PHE A 50 -8.68 1.13 -1.66
C PHE A 50 -7.80 1.16 -0.42
N LEU A 51 -6.53 0.80 -0.57
CA LEU A 51 -5.48 1.00 0.42
C LEU A 51 -4.74 2.28 0.03
N LEU A 52 -4.85 3.32 0.85
CA LEU A 52 -4.44 4.67 0.47
C LEU A 52 -3.02 5.03 0.94
N GLY A 53 -2.14 4.05 0.97
CA GLY A 53 -0.73 4.23 1.33
C GLY A 53 -0.42 3.98 2.80
N ASP A 54 0.86 3.89 3.10
CA ASP A 54 1.41 3.62 4.42
C ASP A 54 0.77 2.38 5.08
N LEU A 55 0.56 1.34 4.27
CA LEU A 55 0.13 0.04 4.77
C LEU A 55 1.21 -0.56 5.68
N PHE A 56 2.46 -0.41 5.27
CA PHE A 56 3.63 -0.82 6.04
C PHE A 56 4.41 0.42 6.52
N ASP A 57 4.98 0.34 7.72
CA ASP A 57 5.84 1.40 8.27
C ASP A 57 7.16 1.52 7.50
N PHE A 58 7.62 0.41 6.95
CA PHE A 58 8.72 0.36 6.00
C PHE A 58 8.52 -0.78 5.01
N TRP A 59 8.59 -0.47 3.70
CA TRP A 59 8.59 -1.46 2.65
C TRP A 59 9.61 -1.10 1.58
N PHE A 60 10.61 -1.95 1.40
CA PHE A 60 11.57 -1.85 0.32
C PHE A 60 11.67 -3.18 -0.41
N GLU A 61 11.41 -3.16 -1.71
CA GLU A 61 11.42 -4.34 -2.56
C GLU A 61 12.76 -4.47 -3.27
N TYR A 62 13.55 -5.45 -2.85
CA TYR A 62 14.79 -5.85 -3.50
C TYR A 62 14.50 -6.69 -4.75
N TYR A 63 15.55 -7.10 -5.47
CA TYR A 63 15.36 -7.93 -6.68
C TYR A 63 14.78 -9.31 -6.38
N HIS A 64 15.18 -9.93 -5.28
CA HIS A 64 14.84 -11.30 -4.92
C HIS A 64 14.34 -11.45 -3.48
N SER A 65 14.01 -10.36 -2.81
CA SER A 65 13.53 -10.41 -1.44
C SER A 65 12.65 -9.21 -1.09
N VAL A 66 11.77 -9.44 -0.14
CA VAL A 66 10.90 -8.43 0.49
C VAL A 66 11.10 -8.48 2.00
N PRO A 67 10.67 -7.45 2.75
CA PRO A 67 10.73 -7.46 4.21
C PRO A 67 10.05 -8.69 4.80
N LYS A 68 10.64 -9.24 5.86
CA LYS A 68 10.07 -10.36 6.62
C LYS A 68 8.84 -9.93 7.42
N GLY A 69 7.94 -10.88 7.65
CA GLY A 69 6.72 -10.66 8.40
C GLY A 69 5.52 -10.45 7.50
N PHE A 70 4.46 -9.92 8.10
CA PHE A 70 3.23 -9.55 7.38
C PHE A 70 2.52 -10.71 6.65
N THR A 71 2.87 -11.95 6.98
CA THR A 71 2.37 -13.15 6.29
C THR A 71 0.84 -13.24 6.31
N ARG A 72 0.21 -12.80 7.41
CA ARG A 72 -1.25 -12.84 7.56
C ARG A 72 -1.93 -11.85 6.64
N VAL A 73 -1.47 -10.59 6.66
CA VAL A 73 -2.07 -9.54 5.82
C VAL A 73 -1.80 -9.80 4.35
N LEU A 74 -0.57 -10.19 3.97
CA LEU A 74 -0.24 -10.51 2.58
C LEU A 74 -1.07 -11.69 2.07
N GLY A 75 -1.18 -12.78 2.84
CA GLY A 75 -2.02 -13.92 2.50
C GLY A 75 -3.50 -13.55 2.41
N LYS A 76 -4.01 -12.68 3.30
CA LYS A 76 -5.39 -12.21 3.25
C LYS A 76 -5.66 -11.33 2.03
N LEU A 77 -4.76 -10.44 1.67
CA LEU A 77 -4.90 -9.61 0.48
C LEU A 77 -4.88 -10.45 -0.80
N SER A 78 -4.00 -11.45 -0.88
CA SER A 78 -3.98 -12.41 -1.99
C SER A 78 -5.31 -13.19 -2.08
N GLU A 79 -5.79 -13.75 -0.98
CA GLU A 79 -7.10 -14.44 -0.91
C GLU A 79 -8.26 -13.56 -1.42
N LEU A 80 -8.26 -12.27 -1.05
CA LEU A 80 -9.29 -11.34 -1.51
C LEU A 80 -9.19 -11.06 -3.01
N CYS A 81 -7.98 -10.88 -3.54
CA CYS A 81 -7.75 -10.73 -4.97
C CYS A 81 -8.21 -11.98 -5.74
N ASP A 82 -7.85 -13.18 -5.27
CA ASP A 82 -8.24 -14.45 -5.86
C ASP A 82 -9.76 -14.66 -5.83
N SER A 83 -10.44 -14.12 -4.81
CA SER A 83 -11.91 -14.15 -4.73
C SER A 83 -12.60 -13.13 -5.65
N GLY A 84 -11.85 -12.36 -6.42
CA GLY A 84 -12.35 -11.37 -7.38
C GLY A 84 -12.63 -9.99 -6.81
N ILE A 85 -12.22 -9.69 -5.56
CA ILE A 85 -12.29 -8.34 -5.01
C ILE A 85 -11.14 -7.53 -5.59
N LYS A 86 -11.45 -6.40 -6.23
CA LYS A 86 -10.45 -5.50 -6.78
C LYS A 86 -9.80 -4.69 -5.65
N ILE A 87 -8.48 -4.79 -5.50
CA ILE A 87 -7.72 -4.01 -4.53
C ILE A 87 -6.83 -3.02 -5.29
N TYR A 88 -7.01 -1.74 -5.00
CA TYR A 88 -6.11 -0.67 -5.43
C TYR A 88 -5.22 -0.28 -4.26
N PHE A 89 -3.91 -0.37 -4.46
CA PHE A 89 -2.92 0.04 -3.47
C PHE A 89 -2.21 1.30 -3.95
N PHE A 90 -2.52 2.43 -3.33
CA PHE A 90 -1.74 3.65 -3.48
C PHE A 90 -0.50 3.55 -2.60
N VAL A 91 0.65 3.85 -3.15
CA VAL A 91 1.86 3.87 -2.34
C VAL A 91 1.93 5.17 -1.54
N GLY A 92 2.25 5.04 -0.25
CA GLY A 92 2.57 6.16 0.62
C GLY A 92 4.06 6.50 0.59
N ASN A 93 4.50 7.26 1.57
CA ASN A 93 5.93 7.58 1.70
C ASN A 93 6.73 6.47 2.40
N HIS A 94 6.11 5.65 3.24
CA HIS A 94 6.75 4.54 3.95
C HIS A 94 6.87 3.27 3.09
N ASP A 95 6.01 3.09 2.11
CA ASP A 95 5.98 1.93 1.22
C ASP A 95 6.18 2.27 -0.26
N TYR A 96 6.85 3.40 -0.54
CA TYR A 96 7.07 3.92 -1.89
C TYR A 96 7.94 2.99 -2.77
N TRP A 97 8.88 2.25 -2.17
CA TRP A 97 9.86 1.45 -2.92
C TRP A 97 9.35 0.08 -3.32
N THR A 98 8.06 0.01 -3.66
CA THR A 98 7.45 -1.17 -4.27
C THR A 98 7.85 -1.31 -5.73
N ARG A 99 7.87 -2.55 -6.23
CA ARG A 99 8.06 -2.88 -7.65
C ARG A 99 6.88 -3.66 -8.17
N ASP A 100 7.00 -4.97 -8.24
CA ASP A 100 6.01 -5.86 -8.85
C ASP A 100 5.46 -6.95 -7.92
N TYR A 101 5.97 -7.04 -6.70
CA TYR A 101 5.52 -8.05 -5.74
C TYR A 101 4.01 -7.96 -5.48
N PHE A 102 3.50 -6.78 -5.16
CA PHE A 102 2.07 -6.61 -4.88
C PHE A 102 1.20 -6.86 -6.10
N THR A 103 1.72 -6.60 -7.30
CA THR A 103 0.98 -6.81 -8.54
C THR A 103 1.05 -8.27 -8.99
N LYS A 104 2.24 -8.89 -8.94
CA LYS A 104 2.44 -10.24 -9.48
C LYS A 104 2.11 -11.34 -8.49
N GLU A 105 2.50 -11.17 -7.21
CA GLU A 105 2.33 -12.21 -6.20
C GLU A 105 1.02 -12.07 -5.42
N ILE A 106 0.56 -10.83 -5.19
CA ILE A 106 -0.66 -10.58 -4.41
C ILE A 106 -1.89 -10.35 -5.31
N GLY A 107 -1.70 -9.79 -6.52
CA GLY A 107 -2.79 -9.51 -7.46
C GLY A 107 -3.43 -8.13 -7.30
N MET A 108 -2.81 -7.22 -6.53
CA MET A 108 -3.31 -5.86 -6.37
C MET A 108 -2.93 -4.96 -7.56
N GLU A 109 -3.67 -3.89 -7.78
CA GLU A 109 -3.28 -2.82 -8.69
C GLU A 109 -2.59 -1.70 -7.93
N VAL A 110 -1.28 -1.52 -8.20
CA VAL A 110 -0.44 -0.53 -7.51
C VAL A 110 -0.46 0.80 -8.25
N LEU A 111 -0.77 1.87 -7.54
CA LEU A 111 -0.84 3.24 -8.05
C LEU A 111 0.15 4.13 -7.28
N LYS A 112 1.05 4.79 -8.00
CA LYS A 112 2.11 5.64 -7.40
C LYS A 112 1.72 7.10 -7.30
N GLU A 113 0.68 7.51 -8.02
CA GLU A 113 0.22 8.90 -8.04
C GLU A 113 -1.29 8.96 -7.80
N PRO A 114 -1.80 10.06 -7.24
CA PRO A 114 -3.23 10.29 -7.12
C PRO A 114 -3.93 10.14 -8.46
N THR A 115 -5.05 9.46 -8.48
CA THR A 115 -5.72 9.03 -9.70
C THR A 115 -7.21 9.35 -9.66
N GLU A 116 -7.77 9.73 -10.80
CA GLU A 116 -9.20 9.96 -10.95
C GLU A 116 -9.96 8.65 -11.16
N PHE A 117 -11.02 8.48 -10.38
CA PHE A 117 -11.97 7.39 -10.49
C PHE A 117 -13.38 7.92 -10.72
N LYS A 118 -14.04 7.37 -11.72
CA LYS A 118 -15.50 7.55 -11.87
C LYS A 118 -16.21 6.38 -11.20
N ILE A 119 -16.82 6.63 -10.06
CA ILE A 119 -17.59 5.62 -9.30
C ILE A 119 -19.07 5.91 -9.51
N ASN A 120 -19.76 5.03 -10.22
CA ASN A 120 -21.09 5.29 -10.75
C ASN A 120 -21.07 6.60 -11.57
N ASN A 121 -21.77 7.65 -11.11
CA ASN A 121 -21.85 8.95 -11.78
C ASN A 121 -21.07 10.06 -11.07
N LYS A 122 -20.24 9.72 -10.05
CA LYS A 122 -19.46 10.69 -9.30
C LYS A 122 -17.97 10.54 -9.60
N LEU A 123 -17.26 11.67 -9.66
CA LEU A 123 -15.82 11.72 -9.81
C LEU A 123 -15.16 11.79 -8.44
N PHE A 124 -14.10 11.00 -8.26
CA PHE A 124 -13.28 10.95 -7.07
C PHE A 124 -11.82 11.12 -7.49
N PHE A 125 -11.09 11.97 -6.78
CA PHE A 125 -9.64 12.06 -6.87
C PHE A 125 -9.07 11.37 -5.64
N ILE A 126 -8.41 10.23 -5.83
CA ILE A 126 -8.01 9.31 -4.77
C ILE A 126 -6.49 9.18 -4.77
N GLY A 127 -5.88 9.26 -3.60
CA GLY A 127 -4.44 9.09 -3.40
C GLY A 127 -4.08 9.19 -1.92
N HIS A 128 -2.81 8.95 -1.58
CA HIS A 128 -2.32 9.05 -0.20
C HIS A 128 -2.34 10.48 0.33
N GLY A 129 -1.97 11.45 -0.52
CA GLY A 129 -2.07 12.87 -0.15
C GLY A 129 -0.82 13.48 0.47
N ASP A 130 0.27 12.73 0.61
CA ASP A 130 1.54 13.22 1.16
C ASP A 130 2.15 14.35 0.31
N GLY A 131 2.53 15.44 0.98
CA GLY A 131 3.18 16.61 0.34
C GLY A 131 2.26 17.46 -0.54
N LEU A 132 0.93 17.31 -0.45
CA LEU A 132 -0.04 18.21 -1.13
C LEU A 132 -0.23 19.54 -0.39
N GLY A 133 0.17 19.61 0.90
CA GLY A 133 0.02 20.82 1.71
C GLY A 133 0.96 21.96 1.29
N PRO A 134 0.54 23.23 1.48
CA PRO A 134 1.44 24.37 1.37
C PRO A 134 2.47 24.36 2.53
N GLY A 135 3.75 24.61 2.25
CA GLY A 135 4.76 24.85 3.29
C GLY A 135 5.72 23.69 3.60
N ASP A 136 5.53 22.51 3.02
CA ASP A 136 6.28 21.30 3.33
C ASP A 136 7.60 21.16 2.53
N LEU A 137 8.38 22.25 2.43
CA LEU A 137 9.57 22.30 1.57
C LEU A 137 10.64 21.28 1.97
N LYS A 138 10.88 21.09 3.27
CA LYS A 138 11.87 20.13 3.77
C LYS A 138 11.45 18.71 3.43
N TYR A 139 10.20 18.36 3.66
CA TYR A 139 9.63 17.06 3.30
C TYR A 139 9.69 16.82 1.78
N LYS A 140 9.28 17.82 0.98
CA LYS A 140 9.35 17.72 -0.49
C LYS A 140 10.78 17.54 -1.00
N PHE A 141 11.77 18.12 -0.33
CA PHE A 141 13.19 17.92 -0.65
C PHE A 141 13.65 16.49 -0.30
N LEU A 142 13.33 16.00 0.91
CA LEU A 142 13.62 14.61 1.30
C LEU A 142 12.94 13.61 0.38
N LYS A 143 11.69 13.85 0.05
CA LYS A 143 10.92 13.03 -0.91
C LYS A 143 11.63 12.93 -2.26
N LYS A 144 12.22 14.02 -2.77
CA LYS A 144 13.02 13.98 -4.02
C LYS A 144 14.26 13.12 -3.89
N ILE A 145 14.97 13.15 -2.76
CA ILE A 145 16.13 12.31 -2.50
C ILE A 145 15.72 10.83 -2.48
N PHE A 146 14.71 10.46 -1.67
CA PHE A 146 14.24 9.09 -1.54
C PHE A 146 13.61 8.53 -2.83
N ARG A 147 13.08 9.39 -3.70
CA ARG A 147 12.54 9.02 -5.01
C ARG A 147 13.58 9.05 -6.13
N ASN A 148 14.82 9.49 -5.85
CA ASN A 148 15.88 9.55 -6.86
C ASN A 148 16.26 8.13 -7.31
N PRO A 149 16.19 7.81 -8.61
CA PRO A 149 16.49 6.46 -9.12
C PRO A 149 17.89 5.95 -8.76
N LEU A 150 18.88 6.85 -8.70
CA LEU A 150 20.25 6.49 -8.34
C LEU A 150 20.33 6.06 -6.87
N PHE A 151 19.73 6.80 -5.94
CA PHE A 151 19.71 6.43 -4.53
C PHE A 151 18.93 5.13 -4.30
N VAL A 152 17.78 4.97 -4.95
CA VAL A 152 16.99 3.73 -4.91
C VAL A 152 17.80 2.56 -5.45
N PHE A 153 18.54 2.75 -6.54
CA PHE A 153 19.41 1.73 -7.11
C PHE A 153 20.56 1.37 -6.14
N LEU A 154 21.27 2.37 -5.61
CA LEU A 154 22.36 2.16 -4.66
C LEU A 154 21.88 1.44 -3.38
N PHE A 155 20.69 1.80 -2.87
CA PHE A 155 20.10 1.10 -1.72
C PHE A 155 19.74 -0.35 -2.07
N ARG A 156 19.26 -0.60 -3.28
CA ARG A 156 18.82 -1.92 -3.77
C ARG A 156 19.97 -2.90 -4.01
N ILE A 157 21.15 -2.42 -4.45
CA ILE A 157 22.33 -3.28 -4.63
C ILE A 157 23.02 -3.62 -3.31
N ASN A 158 22.76 -2.83 -2.25
CA ASN A 158 23.19 -3.20 -0.90
C ASN A 158 22.43 -4.45 -0.44
N TYR A 159 23.13 -5.27 0.31
CA TYR A 159 22.54 -6.50 0.83
C TYR A 159 21.35 -6.17 1.73
N PRO A 160 20.21 -6.89 1.65
CA PRO A 160 19.04 -6.63 2.48
C PRO A 160 19.33 -6.57 3.97
N TRP A 161 20.38 -7.27 4.41
CA TRP A 161 20.86 -7.29 5.77
C TRP A 161 21.33 -5.93 6.30
N PHE A 162 21.84 -5.06 5.44
CA PHE A 162 22.22 -3.69 5.81
C PHE A 162 21.06 -2.70 5.64
N GLY A 163 20.21 -2.88 4.65
CA GLY A 163 19.17 -1.91 4.32
C GLY A 163 17.93 -2.00 5.22
N ILE A 164 17.49 -3.21 5.57
CA ILE A 164 16.27 -3.41 6.38
C ILE A 164 16.40 -2.84 7.81
N PRO A 165 17.53 -2.93 8.53
CA PRO A 165 17.68 -2.31 9.85
C PRO A 165 17.76 -0.79 9.85
N LEU A 166 17.86 -0.14 8.69
CA LEU A 166 17.99 1.31 8.54
C LEU A 166 16.65 2.00 8.22
N GLY A 167 15.58 1.20 7.99
CA GLY A 167 14.24 1.67 7.65
C GLY A 167 13.28 1.84 8.83
#